data_533120763aab01b7e2cfc764be26723d
#
_entry.id   533120763aab01b7e2cfc764be26723d
#
_cell.length_a   1.000
_cell.length_b   1.000
_cell.length_c   1.000
_cell.angle_alpha   90.00
_cell.angle_beta   90.00
_cell.angle_gamma   90.00
#
_symmetry.space_group_name_H-M   'P 1'
#
loop_
_entity.id
_entity.type
_entity.pdbx_description
1 polymer ?
#
loop_
_entity_poly.entity_id
_entity_poly.type
_entity_poly.pdbx_seq_one_letter_code
_entity_poly.pdbx_strand_id
1 'polypeptide(L)'
;MPTSSSGRRRPPCNINILKKRREFLFVAKGTFVRAEGLLLQARQRDDEETFLRVGFTCSKKVGNAVDRNRAKRRLREVARQMLSLYGRLGWDYVLIGKAKKTEERPFDELCKDLKKSLCTIHEKHSSK
;
A
#
# COMPACT_ATOMS: atom_id res chain seq x y z
N MET A 1 -9.83 -26.33 1.90
CA MET A 1 -9.86 -25.74 2.03
C MET A 1 -9.88 -25.41 2.39
N PRO A 2 -9.92 -25.46 2.38
CA PRO A 2 -10.02 -24.85 2.67
C PRO A 2 -10.18 -24.23 2.83
N THR A 3 -10.40 -24.24 2.89
CA THR A 3 -10.54 -23.50 2.92
C THR A 3 -10.69 -22.89 3.03
N SER A 4 -10.99 -22.92 3.18
CA SER A 4 -11.06 -22.18 3.19
C SER A 4 -11.13 -21.59 3.33
N SER A 5 -11.40 -21.72 3.53
CA SER A 5 -11.35 -21.04 3.56
C SER A 5 -11.24 -20.37 3.54
N SER A 6 -11.54 -20.36 3.62
CA SER A 6 -11.25 -19.71 3.44
C SER A 6 -11.04 -18.92 3.43
N GLY A 7 -11.38 -18.86 3.41
CA GLY A 7 -11.12 -18.14 3.31
C GLY A 7 -10.82 -17.31 3.78
N ARG A 8 -10.75 -17.07 4.26
CA ARG A 8 -10.29 -16.38 4.80
C ARG A 8 -9.34 -16.28 4.87
N ARG A 9 -9.20 -16.13 4.33
CA ARG A 9 -8.08 -16.16 4.53
C ARG A 9 -7.35 -15.16 5.12
N ARG A 10 -6.74 -15.33 5.92
CA ARG A 10 -6.01 -14.31 6.48
C ARG A 10 -4.75 -14.10 5.71
N PRO A 11 -4.11 -12.94 5.78
CA PRO A 11 -2.89 -12.73 5.04
C PRO A 11 -1.86 -13.77 5.44
N PRO A 12 -1.14 -14.31 4.49
CA PRO A 12 -0.10 -15.28 4.80
C PRO A 12 1.12 -14.63 5.42
N CYS A 13 1.25 -13.33 5.31
CA CYS A 13 2.40 -12.62 5.85
C CYS A 13 1.96 -11.68 6.96
N ASN A 14 2.89 -11.31 7.79
CA ASN A 14 2.65 -10.35 8.83
C ASN A 14 2.67 -8.95 8.24
N ILE A 15 1.59 -8.21 8.45
CA ILE A 15 1.48 -6.84 7.97
C ILE A 15 1.39 -5.94 9.20
N ASN A 16 2.37 -5.05 9.34
CA ASN A 16 2.39 -4.08 10.42
C ASN A 16 2.12 -2.69 9.86
N ILE A 17 1.66 -1.79 10.72
CA ILE A 17 1.29 -0.44 10.30
C ILE A 17 2.40 0.53 10.66
N LEU A 18 2.78 1.36 9.70
CA LEU A 18 3.74 2.44 9.96
C LEU A 18 3.05 3.52 10.79
N LYS A 19 3.73 4.00 11.82
CA LYS A 19 3.15 5.00 12.71
C LYS A 19 4.02 6.23 12.89
N LYS A 20 5.33 6.09 12.79
CA LYS A 20 6.25 7.16 13.10
C LYS A 20 6.65 7.92 11.85
N ARG A 21 6.81 9.24 12.00
CA ARG A 21 7.22 10.10 10.89
C ARG A 21 8.50 9.61 10.23
N ARG A 22 9.47 9.17 11.02
CA ARG A 22 10.74 8.72 10.46
C ARG A 22 10.58 7.49 9.56
N GLU A 23 9.58 6.66 9.86
CA GLU A 23 9.31 5.49 9.03
C GLU A 23 8.77 5.91 7.66
N PHE A 24 7.90 6.90 7.64
CA PHE A 24 7.39 7.43 6.38
C PHE A 24 8.50 8.10 5.58
N LEU A 25 9.39 8.81 6.24
CA LEU A 25 10.52 9.47 5.56
C LEU A 25 11.48 8.44 4.97
N PHE A 26 11.67 7.33 5.66
CA PHE A 26 12.50 6.25 5.15
C PHE A 26 11.95 5.73 3.82
N VAL A 27 10.65 5.46 3.78
CA VAL A 27 10.02 4.93 2.58
C VAL A 27 10.02 5.96 1.45
N ALA A 28 9.88 7.23 1.80
CA ALA A 28 9.86 8.29 0.80
C ALA A 28 11.16 8.37 0.00
N LYS A 29 12.24 7.86 0.54
CA LYS A 29 13.53 7.85 -0.17
C LYS A 29 13.68 6.65 -1.10
N GLY A 30 12.72 5.76 -1.11
CA GLY A 30 12.77 4.58 -1.95
C GLY A 30 12.18 4.82 -3.32
N THR A 31 11.55 3.78 -3.86
CA THR A 31 10.95 3.82 -5.18
C THR A 31 9.54 4.43 -5.09
N PHE A 32 9.17 5.17 -6.11
CA PHE A 32 7.89 5.85 -6.17
C PHE A 32 7.18 5.50 -7.48
N VAL A 33 5.91 5.15 -7.40
CA VAL A 33 5.10 4.87 -8.59
C VAL A 33 3.79 5.63 -8.48
N ARG A 34 3.42 6.26 -9.56
CA ARG A 34 2.19 7.04 -9.63
C ARG A 34 1.13 6.23 -10.37
N ALA A 35 -0.02 6.04 -9.75
CA ALA A 35 -1.14 5.36 -10.38
C ALA A 35 -2.30 6.33 -10.51
N GLU A 36 -3.36 5.89 -11.16
CA GLU A 36 -4.51 6.75 -11.39
C GLU A 36 -5.21 7.12 -10.08
N GLY A 37 -5.44 6.15 -9.23
CA GLY A 37 -6.20 6.38 -8.00
C GLY A 37 -5.38 6.56 -6.74
N LEU A 38 -4.08 6.37 -6.80
CA LEU A 38 -3.22 6.50 -5.63
C LEU A 38 -1.77 6.62 -6.04
N LEU A 39 -0.94 6.95 -5.06
CA LEU A 39 0.51 6.95 -5.26
C LEU A 39 1.08 5.88 -4.33
N LEU A 40 2.12 5.19 -4.77
CA LEU A 40 2.75 4.16 -3.96
C LEU A 40 4.24 4.47 -3.81
N GLN A 41 4.71 4.48 -2.58
CA GLN A 41 6.13 4.52 -2.28
C GLN A 41 6.51 3.19 -1.65
N ALA A 42 7.69 2.70 -1.92
CA ALA A 42 8.15 1.45 -1.37
C ALA A 42 9.66 1.44 -1.21
N ARG A 43 10.13 0.78 -0.18
CA ARG A 43 11.55 0.64 0.05
C ARG A 43 11.81 -0.66 0.79
N GLN A 44 12.82 -1.40 0.34
CA GLN A 44 13.23 -2.61 1.02
C GLN A 44 14.00 -2.25 2.28
N ARG A 45 13.62 -2.89 3.39
CA ARG A 45 14.41 -2.79 4.61
C ARG A 45 15.54 -3.80 4.51
N ASP A 46 16.55 -3.58 5.27
CA ASP A 46 17.71 -4.47 5.25
C ASP A 46 17.89 -5.06 6.63
N ASP A 47 16.81 -5.48 7.26
CA ASP A 47 16.82 -5.89 8.64
C ASP A 47 16.47 -7.37 8.86
N GLU A 48 16.31 -8.12 7.79
CA GLU A 48 16.02 -9.57 7.86
C GLU A 48 14.72 -9.93 8.56
N GLU A 49 13.89 -8.96 8.85
CA GLU A 49 12.60 -9.24 9.47
C GLU A 49 11.62 -9.81 8.47
N THR A 50 10.73 -10.66 8.96
CA THR A 50 9.79 -11.38 8.09
C THR A 50 8.40 -10.78 8.15
N PHE A 51 8.32 -9.44 8.03
CA PHE A 51 7.04 -8.77 7.93
C PHE A 51 7.17 -7.60 6.96
N LEU A 52 6.04 -7.16 6.45
CA LEU A 52 6.01 -5.92 5.69
C LEU A 52 5.28 -4.88 6.54
N ARG A 53 5.57 -3.61 6.28
CA ARG A 53 4.88 -2.52 6.95
C ARG A 53 4.21 -1.65 5.91
N VAL A 54 3.07 -1.08 6.27
CA VAL A 54 2.33 -0.21 5.36
C VAL A 54 1.81 1.00 6.10
N GLY A 55 1.94 2.15 5.46
CA GLY A 55 1.43 3.40 6.02
C GLY A 55 0.47 4.04 5.04
N PHE A 56 -0.39 4.89 5.57
CA PHE A 56 -1.40 5.58 4.77
C PHE A 56 -1.34 7.06 5.05
N THR A 57 -1.33 7.84 3.99
CA THR A 57 -1.36 9.29 4.12
C THR A 57 -2.12 9.87 2.95
N CYS A 58 -2.38 11.16 2.98
CA CYS A 58 -3.11 11.82 1.92
C CYS A 58 -2.40 13.11 1.56
N SER A 59 -2.47 13.48 0.29
CA SER A 59 -1.97 14.79 -0.11
C SER A 59 -2.83 15.86 0.56
N LYS A 60 -2.27 17.05 0.72
CA LYS A 60 -3.00 18.15 1.33
C LYS A 60 -4.23 18.55 0.53
N LYS A 61 -4.26 18.21 -0.73
CA LYS A 61 -5.37 18.56 -1.61
C LYS A 61 -6.58 17.68 -1.45
N VAL A 62 -6.48 16.60 -0.67
CA VAL A 62 -7.62 15.69 -0.48
C VAL A 62 -8.78 16.38 0.22
N GLY A 63 -8.49 17.30 1.13
CA GLY A 63 -9.54 18.04 1.80
C GLY A 63 -9.38 18.05 3.31
N ASN A 64 -10.52 18.12 4.02
CA ASN A 64 -10.50 18.20 5.46
C ASN A 64 -10.29 16.81 6.09
N ALA A 65 -10.37 16.75 7.42
CA ALA A 65 -10.13 15.50 8.15
C ALA A 65 -11.11 14.40 7.76
N VAL A 66 -12.35 14.74 7.49
CA VAL A 66 -13.35 13.75 7.10
C VAL A 66 -12.99 13.13 5.76
N ASP A 67 -12.64 13.98 4.80
CA ASP A 67 -12.25 13.51 3.47
C ASP A 67 -11.00 12.64 3.52
N ARG A 68 -10.02 13.07 4.33
CA ARG A 68 -8.78 12.31 4.47
C ARG A 68 -9.02 10.96 5.11
N ASN A 69 -9.86 10.91 6.14
CA ASN A 69 -10.16 9.65 6.80
C ASN A 69 -10.88 8.68 5.86
N ARG A 70 -11.76 9.21 5.03
CA ARG A 70 -12.49 8.40 4.05
C ARG A 70 -11.53 7.82 3.02
N ALA A 71 -10.62 8.63 2.52
CA ALA A 71 -9.62 8.17 1.56
C ALA A 71 -8.72 7.11 2.18
N LYS A 72 -8.26 7.34 3.41
CA LYS A 72 -7.39 6.38 4.09
C LYS A 72 -8.09 5.06 4.31
N ARG A 73 -9.40 5.10 4.64
CA ARG A 73 -10.16 3.88 4.84
C ARG A 73 -10.19 3.03 3.57
N ARG A 74 -10.40 3.67 2.43
CA ARG A 74 -10.39 2.95 1.16
C ARG A 74 -9.01 2.37 0.87
N LEU A 75 -7.97 3.14 1.14
CA LEU A 75 -6.60 2.66 0.92
C LEU A 75 -6.29 1.46 1.81
N ARG A 76 -6.78 1.47 3.06
CA ARG A 76 -6.57 0.33 3.96
C ARG A 76 -7.21 -0.94 3.41
N GLU A 77 -8.42 -0.83 2.88
CA GLU A 77 -9.10 -1.99 2.31
C GLU A 77 -8.37 -2.53 1.10
N VAL A 78 -7.94 -1.64 0.22
CA VAL A 78 -7.18 -2.02 -0.96
C VAL A 78 -5.86 -2.69 -0.56
N ALA A 79 -5.17 -2.09 0.40
CA ALA A 79 -3.88 -2.62 0.85
C ALA A 79 -4.05 -3.99 1.47
N ARG A 80 -5.07 -4.17 2.29
CA ARG A 80 -5.29 -5.45 2.93
C ARG A 80 -5.44 -6.57 1.91
N GLN A 81 -6.16 -6.31 0.83
CA GLN A 81 -6.37 -7.31 -0.19
C GLN A 81 -5.15 -7.52 -1.08
N MET A 82 -4.53 -6.41 -1.50
CA MET A 82 -3.47 -6.51 -2.49
C MET A 82 -2.11 -6.83 -1.91
N LEU A 83 -1.79 -6.29 -0.73
CA LEU A 83 -0.49 -6.58 -0.13
C LEU A 83 -0.40 -8.02 0.33
N SER A 84 -1.51 -8.63 0.72
CA SER A 84 -1.53 -10.05 1.05
C SER A 84 -1.13 -10.92 -0.13
N LEU A 85 -1.43 -10.47 -1.33
CA LEU A 85 -1.19 -11.23 -2.55
C LEU A 85 0.10 -10.84 -3.25
N TYR A 86 0.42 -9.56 -3.26
CA TYR A 86 1.51 -9.05 -4.09
C TYR A 86 2.59 -8.31 -3.33
N GLY A 87 2.42 -8.07 -2.03
CA GLY A 87 3.45 -7.45 -1.23
C GLY A 87 4.57 -8.43 -0.93
N ARG A 88 5.71 -7.91 -0.50
CA ARG A 88 6.86 -8.73 -0.16
C ARG A 88 7.30 -8.47 1.27
N LEU A 89 7.66 -9.54 1.96
CA LEU A 89 8.20 -9.43 3.31
C LEU A 89 9.52 -8.67 3.27
N GLY A 90 9.78 -7.91 4.32
CA GLY A 90 11.00 -7.11 4.38
C GLY A 90 10.89 -5.77 3.69
N TRP A 91 9.71 -5.43 3.19
CA TRP A 91 9.49 -4.15 2.52
C TRP A 91 8.57 -3.25 3.33
N ASP A 92 8.75 -1.95 3.16
CA ASP A 92 7.84 -0.93 3.67
C ASP A 92 7.14 -0.27 2.51
N TYR A 93 5.85 -0.02 2.68
CA TYR A 93 5.03 0.61 1.65
C TYR A 93 4.27 1.79 2.24
N VAL A 94 4.08 2.83 1.44
CA VAL A 94 3.22 3.94 1.82
C VAL A 94 2.26 4.20 0.67
N LEU A 95 0.97 4.17 0.97
CA LEU A 95 -0.07 4.50 0.02
C LEU A 95 -0.53 5.92 0.27
N ILE A 96 -0.53 6.73 -0.77
CA ILE A 96 -0.86 8.15 -0.67
C ILE A 96 -2.14 8.41 -1.44
N GLY A 97 -3.14 8.94 -0.73
CA GLY A 97 -4.42 9.28 -1.35
C GLY A 97 -4.33 10.52 -2.20
N LYS A 98 -4.99 10.50 -3.34
CA LYS A 98 -5.06 11.63 -4.27
C LYS A 98 -6.40 12.33 -4.11
N ALA A 99 -6.39 13.65 -4.31
CA ALA A 99 -7.62 14.43 -4.25
C ALA A 99 -8.66 13.85 -5.20
N LYS A 100 -9.84 13.57 -4.69
CA LYS A 100 -10.99 13.06 -5.43
C LYS A 100 -10.78 11.67 -6.05
N LYS A 101 -9.64 11.43 -6.66
CA LYS A 101 -9.41 10.17 -7.38
C LYS A 101 -9.52 8.95 -6.46
N THR A 102 -8.94 9.02 -5.29
CA THR A 102 -8.99 7.89 -4.36
C THR A 102 -10.41 7.60 -3.93
N GLU A 103 -11.22 8.63 -3.71
CA GLU A 103 -12.61 8.45 -3.28
C GLU A 103 -13.54 8.03 -4.39
N GLU A 104 -13.36 8.59 -5.59
CA GLU A 104 -14.30 8.42 -6.68
C GLU A 104 -14.05 7.18 -7.52
N ARG A 105 -12.82 6.71 -7.52
CA ARG A 105 -12.47 5.58 -8.37
C ARG A 105 -13.12 4.31 -7.86
N PRO A 106 -13.68 3.46 -8.74
CA PRO A 106 -14.27 2.18 -8.30
C PRO A 106 -13.25 1.36 -7.54
N PHE A 107 -13.72 0.64 -6.54
CA PHE A 107 -12.83 -0.14 -5.68
C PHE A 107 -11.97 -1.13 -6.47
N ASP A 108 -12.59 -1.79 -7.45
CA ASP A 108 -11.87 -2.74 -8.31
C ASP A 108 -10.70 -2.07 -9.02
N GLU A 109 -10.92 -0.84 -9.47
CA GLU A 109 -9.89 -0.10 -10.18
C GLU A 109 -8.76 0.31 -9.26
N LEU A 110 -9.10 0.66 -8.01
CA LEU A 110 -8.07 0.96 -7.02
C LEU A 110 -7.20 -0.27 -6.75
N CYS A 111 -7.83 -1.42 -6.67
CA CYS A 111 -7.08 -2.66 -6.47
C CYS A 111 -6.13 -2.92 -7.62
N LYS A 112 -6.59 -2.70 -8.84
CA LYS A 112 -5.74 -2.86 -10.03
C LYS A 112 -4.60 -1.85 -10.02
N ASP A 113 -4.89 -0.62 -9.60
CA ASP A 113 -3.86 0.41 -9.50
C ASP A 113 -2.74 -0.03 -8.56
N LEU A 114 -3.10 -0.54 -7.41
CA LEU A 114 -2.10 -0.96 -6.44
C LEU A 114 -1.34 -2.19 -6.94
N LYS A 115 -2.05 -3.14 -7.52
CA LYS A 115 -1.42 -4.34 -8.07
C LYS A 115 -0.37 -3.97 -9.11
N LYS A 116 -0.73 -3.10 -10.05
CA LYS A 116 0.19 -2.67 -11.10
C LYS A 116 1.39 -1.94 -10.51
N SER A 117 1.15 -1.09 -9.52
CA SER A 117 2.23 -0.35 -8.88
C SER A 117 3.19 -1.27 -8.17
N LEU A 118 2.67 -2.28 -7.46
CA LEU A 118 3.51 -3.25 -6.78
C LEU A 118 4.34 -4.04 -7.77
N CYS A 119 3.72 -4.47 -8.85
CA CYS A 119 4.44 -5.22 -9.88
C CYS A 119 5.54 -4.37 -10.50
N THR A 120 5.24 -3.12 -10.79
CA THR A 120 6.22 -2.20 -11.37
C THR A 120 7.43 -2.02 -10.45
N ILE A 121 7.18 -1.81 -9.18
CA ILE A 121 8.25 -1.59 -8.22
C ILE A 121 9.12 -2.83 -8.09
N HIS A 122 8.50 -3.99 -7.97
CA HIS A 122 9.27 -5.21 -7.75
C HIS A 122 9.99 -5.66 -9.01
N GLU A 123 9.45 -5.36 -10.18
CA GLU A 123 10.16 -5.62 -11.42
C GLU A 123 11.41 -4.75 -11.54
N LYS A 124 11.27 -3.47 -11.23
CA LYS A 124 12.41 -2.55 -11.26
C LYS A 124 13.51 -3.00 -10.31
N HIS A 125 13.10 -3.43 -9.12
CA HIS A 125 14.08 -3.87 -8.12
C HIS A 125 14.77 -5.16 -8.58
N SER A 126 14.01 -6.08 -9.16
CA SER A 126 14.55 -7.36 -9.61
C SER A 126 15.46 -7.23 -10.83
N SER A 127 15.30 -6.15 -11.58
CA SER A 127 16.08 -5.94 -12.79
C SER A 127 17.51 -5.48 -12.53
N LYS A 128 17.83 -5.19 -11.30
CA LYS A 128 19.17 -4.70 -10.96
C LYS A 128 20.16 -5.82 -10.70
#